data_a2bef29462c66a695dc35a70ecf110d8
#
_entry.id   a2bef29462c66a695dc35a70ecf110d8
#
_cell.length_a   1.000
_cell.length_b   1.000
_cell.length_c   1.000
_cell.angle_alpha   90.00
_cell.angle_beta   90.00
_cell.angle_gamma   90.00
#
_symmetry.space_group_name_H-M   'P 1'
#
loop_
_entity.id
_entity.type
_entity.pdbx_description
1 polymer ?
#
loop_
_entity_poly.entity_id
_entity_poly.type
_entity_poly.pdbx_seq_one_letter_code
_entity_poly.pdbx_strand_id
1 'polypeptide(L)'
;MNAIQLHANDLILFAHIVAAGSFTKAADQTGLPKATLSRRLSDLELALGERLLQRSTRRLALTEFGQHMLEHAQRLLDETEAATALAQHRQLVPQGTLRASFPPEYRELSLVAVVTECARQYPDVRL
;
A
#
# COMPACT_ATOMS: atom_id res chain seq x y z
N MET A 1 13.96 -28.02 -14.27
CA MET A 1 13.87 -26.61 -13.83
C MET A 1 12.61 -26.45 -13.00
N ASN A 2 12.76 -26.22 -11.71
CA ASN A 2 11.60 -26.00 -10.86
C ASN A 2 11.05 -24.59 -11.10
N ALA A 3 9.74 -24.48 -11.35
CA ALA A 3 9.09 -23.18 -11.45
C ALA A 3 9.17 -22.47 -10.10
N ILE A 4 9.52 -21.20 -10.11
CA ILE A 4 9.47 -20.36 -8.92
C ILE A 4 8.01 -20.20 -8.50
N GLN A 5 7.69 -20.61 -7.28
CA GLN A 5 6.36 -20.42 -6.71
C GLN A 5 6.39 -19.22 -5.79
N LEU A 6 5.78 -18.12 -6.24
CA LEU A 6 5.64 -16.90 -5.45
C LEU A 6 4.25 -16.81 -4.83
N HIS A 7 4.21 -16.50 -3.56
CA HIS A 7 2.98 -16.18 -2.86
C HIS A 7 2.81 -14.66 -2.80
N ALA A 8 1.73 -14.15 -3.36
CA ALA A 8 1.44 -12.72 -3.40
C ALA A 8 1.47 -12.08 -2.01
N ASN A 9 0.98 -12.79 -0.99
CA ASN A 9 0.98 -12.28 0.38
C ASN A 9 2.39 -12.02 0.93
N ASP A 10 3.37 -12.82 0.53
CA ASP A 10 4.76 -12.63 0.96
C ASP A 10 5.39 -11.41 0.28
N LEU A 11 5.06 -11.17 -0.99
CA LEU A 11 5.47 -9.95 -1.69
C LEU A 11 4.84 -8.71 -1.06
N ILE A 12 3.56 -8.76 -0.74
CA ILE A 12 2.87 -7.66 -0.05
C ILE A 12 3.52 -7.40 1.31
N LEU A 13 3.84 -8.47 2.05
CA LEU A 13 4.53 -8.35 3.32
C LEU A 13 5.90 -7.69 3.17
N PHE A 14 6.65 -8.05 2.13
CA PHE A 14 7.91 -7.41 1.80
C PHE A 14 7.74 -5.90 1.60
N ALA A 15 6.73 -5.49 0.83
CA ALA A 15 6.43 -4.07 0.65
C ALA A 15 6.11 -3.37 1.98
N HIS A 16 5.36 -4.00 2.88
CA HIS A 16 5.07 -3.45 4.21
C HIS A 16 6.32 -3.29 5.06
N ILE A 17 7.22 -4.26 5.05
CA ILE A 17 8.49 -4.20 5.81
C ILE A 17 9.34 -3.02 5.33
N VAL A 18 9.46 -2.86 4.02
CA VAL A 18 10.25 -1.76 3.43
C VAL A 18 9.61 -0.41 3.76
N ALA A 19 8.31 -0.27 3.60
CA ALA A 19 7.59 0.97 3.91
C ALA A 19 7.70 1.35 5.39
N ALA A 20 7.67 0.38 6.29
CA ALA A 20 7.83 0.62 7.72
C ALA A 20 9.25 1.05 8.09
N GLY A 21 10.25 0.65 7.32
CA GLY A 21 11.65 1.00 7.53
C GLY A 21 12.38 0.11 8.55
N SER A 22 11.68 -0.77 9.25
CA SER A 22 12.27 -1.74 10.16
C SER A 22 11.31 -2.90 10.41
N PHE A 23 11.87 -4.05 10.79
CA PHE A 23 11.05 -5.20 11.19
C PHE A 23 10.20 -4.92 12.44
N THR A 24 10.73 -4.16 13.38
CA THR A 24 10.00 -3.79 14.59
C THR A 24 8.77 -2.96 14.28
N LYS A 25 8.92 -1.92 13.46
CA LYS A 25 7.79 -1.09 13.01
C LYS A 25 6.79 -1.89 12.17
N ALA A 26 7.29 -2.74 11.29
CA ALA A 26 6.44 -3.61 10.49
C ALA A 26 5.63 -4.57 11.36
N ALA A 27 6.23 -5.13 12.40
CA ALA A 27 5.53 -5.98 13.37
C ALA A 27 4.40 -5.22 14.07
N ASP A 28 4.65 -4.00 14.50
CA ASP A 28 3.63 -3.14 15.11
C ASP A 28 2.47 -2.83 14.15
N GLN A 29 2.78 -2.56 12.90
CA GLN A 29 1.78 -2.19 11.88
C GLN A 29 0.96 -3.38 11.39
N THR A 30 1.59 -4.55 11.24
CA THR A 30 0.93 -5.74 10.69
C THR A 30 0.28 -6.61 11.75
N GLY A 31 0.63 -6.43 13.02
CA GLY A 31 0.18 -7.28 14.12
C GLY A 31 0.84 -8.66 14.14
N LEU A 32 1.85 -8.90 13.29
CA LEU A 32 2.60 -10.15 13.25
C LEU A 32 3.86 -10.05 14.09
N PRO A 33 4.29 -11.15 14.76
CA PRO A 33 5.55 -11.17 15.48
C PRO A 33 6.75 -10.89 14.55
N LYS A 34 7.73 -10.16 15.04
CA LYS A 34 8.96 -9.83 14.30
C LYS A 34 9.65 -11.10 13.76
N ALA A 35 9.70 -12.16 14.56
CA ALA A 35 10.28 -13.43 14.14
C ALA A 35 9.53 -14.05 12.96
N THR A 36 8.21 -13.92 12.91
CA THR A 36 7.38 -14.39 11.80
C THR A 36 7.68 -13.61 10.52
N LEU A 37 7.80 -12.28 10.61
CA LEU A 37 8.15 -11.44 9.47
C LEU A 37 9.52 -11.82 8.90
N SER A 38 10.50 -11.96 9.78
CA SER A 38 11.87 -12.33 9.39
C SER A 38 11.92 -13.70 8.71
N ARG A 39 11.20 -14.68 9.25
CA ARG A 39 11.11 -16.02 8.67
C ARG A 39 10.44 -16.00 7.30
N ARG A 40 9.30 -15.32 7.17
CA ARG A 40 8.56 -15.24 5.91
C ARG A 40 9.38 -14.55 4.82
N LEU A 41 10.12 -13.49 5.18
CA LEU A 41 11.01 -12.82 4.24
C LEU A 41 12.16 -13.74 3.81
N SER A 42 12.76 -14.47 4.75
CA SER A 42 13.83 -15.44 4.42
C SER A 42 13.31 -16.55 3.51
N ASP A 43 12.11 -17.05 3.75
CA ASP A 43 11.48 -18.07 2.90
C ASP A 43 11.20 -17.53 1.49
N LEU A 44 10.78 -16.26 1.39
CA LEU A 44 10.59 -15.58 0.10
C LEU A 44 11.93 -15.46 -0.65
N GLU A 45 12.99 -15.05 0.02
CA GLU A 45 14.33 -14.96 -0.58
C GLU A 45 14.82 -16.33 -1.06
N LEU A 46 14.57 -17.39 -0.29
CA LEU A 46 14.90 -18.75 -0.70
C LEU A 46 14.12 -19.18 -1.95
N ALA A 47 12.82 -18.88 -2.01
CA ALA A 47 12.00 -19.20 -3.16
C ALA A 47 12.45 -18.46 -4.42
N LEU A 48 12.91 -17.21 -4.26
CA LEU A 48 13.43 -16.38 -5.35
C LEU A 48 14.87 -16.76 -5.75
N GLY A 49 15.63 -17.41 -4.86
CA GLY A 49 17.04 -17.73 -5.08
C GLY A 49 17.97 -16.54 -4.93
N GLU A 50 17.50 -15.43 -4.41
CA GLU A 50 18.28 -14.19 -4.28
C GLU A 50 17.77 -13.34 -3.11
N ARG A 51 18.65 -12.56 -2.51
CA ARG A 51 18.29 -11.70 -1.38
C ARG A 51 17.62 -10.42 -1.83
N LEU A 52 16.62 -10.02 -1.08
CA LEU A 52 15.91 -8.76 -1.24
C LEU A 52 16.47 -7.66 -0.34
N LEU A 53 16.97 -8.03 0.85
CA LEU A 53 17.54 -7.11 1.82
C LEU A 53 19.02 -7.45 2.07
N GLN A 54 19.81 -6.39 2.27
CA GLN A 54 21.20 -6.51 2.72
C GLN A 54 21.23 -6.79 4.22
N ARG A 55 22.02 -7.79 4.65
CA ARG A 55 22.02 -8.25 6.04
C ARG A 55 23.07 -7.60 6.94
N SER A 56 23.99 -6.84 6.38
CA SER A 56 25.14 -6.31 7.11
C SER A 56 24.92 -4.90 7.67
N THR A 57 23.73 -4.34 7.52
CA THR A 57 23.46 -2.97 7.93
C THR A 57 22.46 -2.92 9.08
N ARG A 58 22.63 -1.96 10.00
CA ARG A 58 21.68 -1.68 11.09
C ARG A 58 20.35 -1.13 10.57
N ARG A 59 20.33 -0.62 9.34
CA ARG A 59 19.13 -0.12 8.66
C ARG A 59 18.72 -1.07 7.57
N LEU A 60 17.44 -1.16 7.32
CA LEU A 60 16.92 -1.87 6.17
C LEU A 60 17.47 -1.24 4.89
N ALA A 61 18.22 -2.02 4.14
CA ALA A 61 18.72 -1.63 2.83
C ALA A 61 18.35 -2.69 1.81
N LEU A 62 17.86 -2.26 0.67
CA LEU A 62 17.50 -3.15 -0.43
C LEU A 62 18.74 -3.55 -1.23
N THR A 63 18.76 -4.79 -1.70
CA THR A 63 19.65 -5.17 -2.80
C THR A 63 19.13 -4.57 -4.11
N GLU A 64 19.93 -4.60 -5.16
CA GLU A 64 19.47 -4.18 -6.49
C GLU A 64 18.25 -5.00 -6.94
N PHE A 65 18.32 -6.32 -6.76
CA PHE A 65 17.19 -7.21 -7.02
C PHE A 65 16.00 -6.87 -6.15
N GLY A 66 16.21 -6.54 -4.86
CA GLY A 66 15.17 -6.09 -3.95
C GLY A 66 14.46 -4.83 -4.42
N GLN A 67 15.20 -3.87 -5.00
CA GLN A 67 14.60 -2.65 -5.56
C GLN A 67 13.67 -2.96 -6.72
N HIS A 68 14.08 -3.83 -7.64
CA HIS A 68 13.23 -4.26 -8.75
C HIS A 68 12.01 -5.04 -8.26
N MET A 69 12.21 -5.94 -7.32
CA MET A 69 11.11 -6.73 -6.75
C MET A 69 10.11 -5.87 -5.99
N LEU A 70 10.59 -4.81 -5.33
CA LEU A 70 9.73 -3.88 -4.60
C LEU A 70 8.71 -3.19 -5.51
N GLU A 71 9.08 -2.85 -6.73
CA GLU A 71 8.15 -2.25 -7.69
C GLU A 71 6.94 -3.16 -7.94
N HIS A 72 7.18 -4.46 -8.10
CA HIS A 72 6.11 -5.45 -8.26
C HIS A 72 5.31 -5.63 -6.97
N ALA A 73 5.99 -5.73 -5.84
CA ALA A 73 5.35 -5.87 -4.53
C ALA A 73 4.45 -4.66 -4.21
N GLN A 74 4.90 -3.46 -4.54
CA GLN A 74 4.15 -2.23 -4.33
C GLN A 74 2.87 -2.20 -5.17
N ARG A 75 2.93 -2.67 -6.42
CA ARG A 75 1.73 -2.76 -7.26
C ARG A 75 0.69 -3.73 -6.70
N LEU A 76 1.14 -4.87 -6.14
CA LEU A 76 0.24 -5.82 -5.49
C LEU A 76 -0.42 -5.21 -4.25
N LEU A 77 0.36 -4.50 -3.44
CA LEU A 77 -0.15 -3.80 -2.27
C LEU A 77 -1.18 -2.75 -2.67
N ASP A 78 -0.85 -1.89 -3.63
CA ASP A 78 -1.74 -0.84 -4.11
C ASP A 78 -3.05 -1.41 -4.66
N GLU A 79 -2.98 -2.50 -5.42
CA GLU A 79 -4.16 -3.16 -5.98
C GLU A 79 -5.01 -3.79 -4.87
N THR A 80 -4.40 -4.38 -3.86
CA THR A 80 -5.11 -4.93 -2.71
C THR A 80 -5.82 -3.84 -1.91
N GLU A 81 -5.17 -2.71 -1.70
CA GLU A 81 -5.76 -1.55 -1.03
C GLU A 81 -6.92 -0.96 -1.85
N ALA A 82 -6.78 -0.88 -3.16
CA ALA A 82 -7.84 -0.42 -4.06
C ALA A 82 -9.06 -1.35 -4.01
N ALA A 83 -8.84 -2.66 -4.00
CA ALA A 83 -9.92 -3.64 -3.88
C ALA A 83 -10.63 -3.53 -2.51
N THR A 84 -9.88 -3.33 -1.43
CA THR A 84 -10.41 -3.13 -0.09
C THR A 84 -11.25 -1.85 -0.03
N ALA A 85 -10.76 -0.75 -0.60
CA ALA A 85 -11.49 0.51 -0.66
C ALA A 85 -12.80 0.38 -1.45
N LEU A 86 -12.79 -0.35 -2.56
CA LEU A 86 -13.99 -0.63 -3.34
C LEU A 86 -15.04 -1.40 -2.51
N ALA A 87 -14.61 -2.42 -1.77
CA ALA A 87 -15.49 -3.20 -0.91
C ALA A 87 -16.10 -2.34 0.21
N GLN A 88 -15.28 -1.51 0.84
CA GLN A 88 -15.71 -0.57 1.90
C GLN A 88 -16.66 0.48 1.35
N HIS A 89 -16.40 1.01 0.15
CA HIS A 89 -17.26 2.01 -0.49
C HIS A 89 -18.68 1.47 -0.74
N ARG A 90 -18.80 0.19 -1.07
CA ARG A 90 -20.12 -0.45 -1.25
C ARG A 90 -20.88 -0.66 0.05
N GLN A 91 -20.19 -0.70 1.18
CA GLN A 91 -20.77 -0.91 2.51
C GLN A 91 -21.12 0.38 3.22
N LEU A 92 -20.49 1.50 2.83
CA LEU A 92 -20.63 2.78 3.50
C LEU A 92 -21.26 3.78 2.54
N VAL A 93 -22.34 4.42 2.97
CA VAL A 93 -22.85 5.62 2.30
C VAL A 93 -21.93 6.77 2.70
N PRO A 94 -21.29 7.44 1.74
CA PRO A 94 -20.46 8.61 2.05
C PRO A 94 -21.26 9.67 2.78
N GLN A 95 -20.78 10.08 3.95
CA GLN A 95 -21.42 11.08 4.79
C GLN A 95 -20.36 11.90 5.54
N GLY A 96 -20.72 13.09 5.96
CA GLY A 96 -19.84 13.96 6.74
C GLY A 96 -19.49 15.26 6.03
N THR A 97 -18.47 15.96 6.50
CA THR A 97 -18.06 17.25 5.96
C THR A 97 -16.74 17.10 5.19
N LEU A 98 -16.74 17.44 3.92
CA LEU A 98 -15.56 17.56 3.09
C LEU A 98 -15.14 19.03 3.01
N ARG A 99 -13.92 19.33 3.43
CA ARG A 99 -13.33 20.66 3.25
C ARG A 99 -12.26 20.59 2.18
N ALA A 100 -12.41 21.41 1.15
CA ALA A 100 -11.45 21.49 0.06
C ALA A 100 -10.98 22.93 -0.12
N SER A 101 -9.70 23.12 -0.40
CA SER A 101 -9.11 24.40 -0.72
C SER A 101 -8.55 24.34 -2.13
N PHE A 102 -8.86 25.37 -2.90
CA PHE A 102 -8.45 25.44 -4.30
C PHE A 102 -7.69 26.75 -4.55
N PRO A 103 -6.61 26.72 -5.35
CA PRO A 103 -5.97 27.94 -5.79
C PRO A 103 -6.93 28.86 -6.53
N PRO A 104 -6.71 30.20 -6.49
CA PRO A 104 -7.63 31.17 -7.10
C PRO A 104 -7.92 30.95 -8.58
N GLU A 105 -6.99 30.35 -9.31
CA GLU A 105 -7.08 30.07 -10.73
C GLU A 105 -8.21 29.10 -11.10
N TYR A 106 -8.63 28.28 -10.15
CA TYR A 106 -9.68 27.27 -10.36
C TYR A 106 -11.08 27.77 -9.97
N ARG A 107 -11.23 29.07 -9.69
CA ARG A 107 -12.48 29.66 -9.17
C ARG A 107 -13.62 29.74 -10.18
N GLU A 108 -13.30 29.66 -11.49
CA GLU A 108 -14.30 30.00 -12.50
C GLU A 108 -14.90 28.80 -13.19
N LEU A 109 -15.91 28.28 -13.21
CA LEU A 109 -16.70 27.32 -14.02
C LEU A 109 -16.55 25.83 -13.65
N SER A 110 -15.32 25.32 -13.49
CA SER A 110 -15.13 23.89 -13.26
C SER A 110 -15.49 23.47 -11.84
N LEU A 111 -15.25 24.35 -10.86
CA LEU A 111 -15.47 24.03 -9.45
C LEU A 111 -16.97 23.92 -9.13
N VAL A 112 -17.77 24.82 -9.65
CA VAL A 112 -19.24 24.79 -9.42
C VAL A 112 -19.83 23.50 -9.98
N ALA A 113 -19.41 23.08 -11.16
CA ALA A 113 -19.86 21.83 -11.77
C ALA A 113 -19.46 20.61 -10.93
N VAL A 114 -18.21 20.55 -10.44
CA VAL A 114 -17.72 19.46 -9.59
C VAL A 114 -18.47 19.42 -8.26
N VAL A 115 -18.65 20.57 -7.61
CA VAL A 115 -19.37 20.68 -6.33
C VAL A 115 -20.82 20.26 -6.50
N THR A 116 -21.48 20.71 -7.55
CA THR A 116 -22.87 20.37 -7.83
C THR A 116 -23.04 18.87 -8.10
N GLU A 117 -22.15 18.29 -8.89
CA GLU A 117 -22.19 16.85 -9.17
C GLU A 117 -21.89 16.03 -7.92
N CYS A 118 -20.93 16.46 -7.10
CA CYS A 118 -20.63 15.82 -5.83
C CYS A 118 -21.83 15.86 -4.88
N ALA A 119 -22.49 17.01 -4.76
CA ALA A 119 -23.67 17.16 -3.92
C ALA A 119 -24.86 16.32 -4.43
N ARG A 120 -24.98 16.17 -5.74
CA ARG A 120 -26.02 15.33 -6.33
C ARG A 120 -25.77 13.84 -6.09
N GLN A 121 -24.51 13.42 -6.22
CA GLN A 121 -24.13 12.00 -6.12
C GLN A 121 -24.05 11.53 -4.66
N TYR A 122 -23.67 12.42 -3.76
CA TYR A 122 -23.46 12.14 -2.34
C TYR A 122 -24.23 13.14 -1.46
N PRO A 123 -25.55 13.01 -1.34
CA PRO A 123 -26.38 14.00 -0.66
C PRO A 123 -26.08 14.15 0.84
N ASP A 124 -25.48 13.13 1.46
CA ASP A 124 -25.13 13.15 2.88
C ASP A 124 -23.74 13.75 3.16
N VAL A 125 -23.02 14.15 2.12
CA VAL A 125 -21.73 14.86 2.22
C VAL A 125 -21.99 16.36 2.15
N ARG A 126 -21.55 17.08 3.17
CA ARG A 126 -21.54 18.55 3.18
C ARG A 126 -20.21 19.05 2.65
N LEU A 127 -20.29 19.97 1.72
CA LEU A 127 -19.11 20.62 1.13
C LEU A 127 -18.90 21.98 1.78
#